data_08d3ec8c19cfe53b7b445e1c2c87bbc0
#
_entry.id   08d3ec8c19cfe53b7b445e1c2c87bbc0
#
_cell.length_a   1.000
_cell.length_b   1.000
_cell.length_c   1.000
_cell.angle_alpha   90.00
_cell.angle_beta   90.00
_cell.angle_gamma   90.00
#
_symmetry.space_group_name_H-M   'P 1'
#
loop_
_entity.id
_entity.type
_entity.pdbx_description
1 polymer ?
#
loop_
_entity_poly.entity_id
_entity_poly.type
_entity_poly.pdbx_seq_one_letter_code
_entity_poly.pdbx_strand_id
1 'polypeptide(L)'
;MTKVLVSDPIDQAGIDILTQVAQVDQKVGLSPDQLKNIIGEYDGLMIRSGTQVTSDVISEAKKLRIIGRAGVGVDNVDVPTATRKGVLVVNSPGG
;
A
#
# COMPACT_ATOMS: atom_id res chain seq x y z
N MET A 1 -3.75 -16.98 1.25
CA MET A 1 -3.47 -16.24 0.00
C MET A 1 -3.07 -14.81 0.34
N THR A 2 -2.05 -14.30 -0.31
CA THR A 2 -1.62 -12.91 -0.13
C THR A 2 -2.71 -11.95 -0.59
N LYS A 3 -2.99 -10.96 0.22
CA LYS A 3 -4.03 -9.97 -0.05
C LYS A 3 -3.38 -8.59 -0.20
N VAL A 4 -3.65 -7.93 -1.32
CA VAL A 4 -3.07 -6.62 -1.64
C VAL A 4 -4.18 -5.59 -1.83
N LEU A 5 -4.03 -4.45 -1.16
CA LEU A 5 -4.91 -3.30 -1.35
C LEU A 5 -4.26 -2.33 -2.31
N VAL A 6 -5.00 -1.90 -3.32
CA VAL A 6 -4.60 -0.84 -4.23
C VAL A 6 -5.49 0.37 -3.93
N SER A 7 -4.94 1.38 -3.29
CA SER A 7 -5.70 2.52 -2.80
C SER A 7 -5.59 3.78 -3.65
N ASP A 8 -4.76 3.77 -4.67
CA ASP A 8 -4.67 4.82 -5.68
C ASP A 8 -4.78 4.21 -7.08
N PRO A 9 -5.20 4.97 -8.09
CA PRO A 9 -5.26 4.45 -9.46
C PRO A 9 -3.88 4.01 -9.94
N ILE A 10 -3.77 2.76 -10.37
CA ILE A 10 -2.54 2.16 -10.87
C ILE A 10 -2.82 1.60 -12.26
N ASP A 11 -1.81 1.57 -13.12
CA ASP A 11 -1.90 1.06 -14.46
C ASP A 11 -2.47 -0.37 -14.45
N GLN A 12 -3.43 -0.63 -15.36
CA GLN A 12 -4.11 -1.92 -15.42
C GLN A 12 -3.13 -3.09 -15.64
N ALA A 13 -2.06 -2.86 -16.38
CA ALA A 13 -1.03 -3.88 -16.58
C ALA A 13 -0.40 -4.33 -15.26
N GLY A 14 -0.16 -3.40 -14.34
CA GLY A 14 0.35 -3.72 -13.00
C GLY A 14 -0.66 -4.49 -12.17
N ILE A 15 -1.93 -4.10 -12.25
CA ILE A 15 -3.01 -4.80 -11.56
C ILE A 15 -3.13 -6.24 -12.07
N ASP A 16 -3.08 -6.43 -13.39
CA ASP A 16 -3.18 -7.76 -13.99
C ASP A 16 -2.06 -8.69 -13.52
N ILE A 17 -0.85 -8.16 -13.39
CA ILE A 17 0.29 -8.94 -12.89
C ILE A 17 0.05 -9.34 -11.43
N LEU A 18 -0.39 -8.40 -10.60
CA LEU A 18 -0.65 -8.67 -9.18
C LEU A 18 -1.75 -9.71 -8.99
N THR A 19 -2.81 -9.68 -9.79
CA THR A 19 -3.92 -10.61 -9.65
C THR A 19 -3.52 -12.05 -9.95
N GLN A 20 -2.41 -12.28 -10.63
CA GLN A 20 -1.91 -13.62 -10.90
C GLN A 20 -1.30 -14.27 -9.65
N VAL A 21 -0.85 -13.47 -8.67
CA VAL A 21 -0.10 -13.98 -7.52
C VAL A 21 -0.75 -13.60 -6.18
N ALA A 22 -1.78 -12.78 -6.19
CA ALA A 22 -2.41 -12.29 -4.97
C ALA A 22 -3.89 -11.97 -5.21
N GLN A 23 -4.65 -11.90 -4.13
CA GLN A 23 -5.98 -11.32 -4.17
C GLN A 23 -5.83 -9.80 -4.11
N VAL A 24 -6.34 -9.09 -5.10
CA VAL A 24 -6.19 -7.64 -5.22
C VAL A 24 -7.53 -6.97 -5.03
N ASP A 25 -7.61 -6.05 -4.07
CA ASP A 25 -8.77 -5.19 -3.87
C ASP A 25 -8.40 -3.77 -4.29
N GLN A 26 -9.19 -3.18 -5.18
CA GLN A 26 -8.99 -1.81 -5.62
C GLN A 26 -10.03 -0.93 -4.93
N LYS A 27 -9.59 -0.10 -3.98
CA LYS A 27 -10.46 0.80 -3.21
C LYS A 27 -9.85 2.19 -3.20
N VAL A 28 -10.14 2.96 -4.24
CA VAL A 28 -9.57 4.28 -4.49
C VAL A 28 -10.37 5.34 -3.73
N GLY A 29 -9.71 6.42 -3.34
CA GLY A 29 -10.37 7.56 -2.70
C GLY A 29 -10.65 7.37 -1.21
N LEU A 30 -9.93 6.47 -0.56
CA LEU A 30 -10.10 6.24 0.88
C LEU A 30 -9.58 7.45 1.67
N SER A 31 -10.35 7.86 2.69
CA SER A 31 -9.84 8.78 3.69
C SER A 31 -8.83 8.05 4.59
N PRO A 32 -7.98 8.79 5.33
CA PRO A 32 -7.06 8.14 6.27
C PRO A 32 -7.75 7.22 7.26
N ASP A 33 -8.93 7.60 7.76
CA ASP A 33 -9.70 6.77 8.71
C ASP A 33 -10.23 5.50 8.04
N GLN A 34 -10.71 5.60 6.81
CA GLN A 34 -11.19 4.44 6.05
C GLN A 34 -10.04 3.47 5.78
N LEU A 35 -8.88 3.97 5.38
CA LEU A 35 -7.69 3.15 5.16
C LEU A 35 -7.28 2.45 6.45
N LYS A 36 -7.23 3.19 7.55
CA LYS A 36 -6.86 2.66 8.86
C LYS A 36 -7.78 1.50 9.28
N ASN A 37 -9.08 1.60 8.98
CA ASN A 37 -10.05 0.60 9.36
C ASN A 37 -9.91 -0.73 8.60
N ILE A 38 -9.35 -0.72 7.39
CA ILE A 38 -9.28 -1.91 6.56
C ILE A 38 -7.88 -2.46 6.36
N ILE A 39 -6.85 -1.66 6.63
CA ILE A 39 -5.45 -2.03 6.29
C ILE A 39 -4.99 -3.29 7.04
N GLY A 40 -5.55 -3.59 8.19
CA GLY A 40 -5.17 -4.75 9.00
C GLY A 40 -5.42 -6.09 8.33
N GLU A 41 -6.22 -6.13 7.27
CA GLU A 41 -6.54 -7.36 6.54
C GLU A 41 -5.58 -7.64 5.38
N TYR A 42 -4.67 -6.73 5.07
CA TYR A 42 -3.86 -6.80 3.86
C TYR A 42 -2.39 -7.07 4.17
N ASP A 43 -1.78 -7.88 3.31
CA ASP A 43 -0.34 -8.20 3.36
C ASP A 43 0.48 -7.17 2.58
N GLY A 44 -0.10 -6.54 1.58
CA GLY A 44 0.55 -5.54 0.74
C GLY A 44 -0.34 -4.34 0.48
N LEU A 45 0.30 -3.19 0.25
CA LEU A 45 -0.39 -1.95 -0.08
C LEU A 45 0.31 -1.31 -1.28
N MET A 46 -0.45 -1.04 -2.33
CA MET A 46 0.04 -0.35 -3.53
C MET A 46 -0.58 1.03 -3.60
N ILE A 47 0.25 2.05 -3.71
CA ILE A 47 -0.17 3.44 -3.70
C ILE A 47 0.53 4.25 -4.78
N ARG A 48 0.02 5.44 -5.00
CA ARG A 48 0.70 6.54 -5.70
C ARG A 48 0.78 7.72 -4.75
N SER A 49 0.60 8.94 -5.27
CA SER A 49 0.73 10.15 -4.44
C SER A 49 -0.54 10.51 -3.66
N GLY A 50 -1.67 9.91 -3.99
CA GLY A 50 -2.97 10.26 -3.38
C GLY A 50 -3.19 9.70 -1.98
N THR A 51 -2.54 8.58 -1.65
CA THR A 51 -2.71 7.94 -0.35
C THR A 51 -1.61 8.40 0.60
N GLN A 52 -1.99 8.77 1.82
CA GLN A 52 -1.05 9.10 2.90
C GLN A 52 -0.96 7.90 3.84
N VAL A 53 0.23 7.32 3.96
CA VAL A 53 0.48 6.18 4.85
C VAL A 53 1.19 6.69 6.09
N THR A 54 0.38 7.10 7.05
CA THR A 54 0.87 7.70 8.30
C THR A 54 1.23 6.62 9.33
N SER A 55 1.86 7.06 10.42
CA SER A 55 2.16 6.14 11.52
C SER A 55 0.88 5.50 12.11
N ASP A 56 -0.24 6.23 12.12
CA ASP A 56 -1.51 5.70 12.60
C ASP A 56 -2.01 4.56 11.72
N VAL A 57 -1.91 4.71 10.40
CA VAL A 57 -2.28 3.65 9.45
C VAL A 57 -1.37 2.44 9.64
N ILE A 58 -0.07 2.66 9.75
CA ILE A 58 0.91 1.57 9.91
C ILE A 58 0.68 0.82 11.22
N SER A 59 0.32 1.54 12.29
CA SER A 59 0.08 0.90 13.59
C SER A 59 -1.10 -0.08 13.55
N GLU A 60 -2.06 0.13 12.66
CA GLU A 60 -3.19 -0.76 12.47
C GLU A 60 -2.94 -1.85 11.41
N ALA A 61 -1.84 -1.77 10.70
CA ALA A 61 -1.50 -2.68 9.60
C ALA A 61 -0.79 -3.92 10.15
N LYS A 62 -1.54 -4.80 10.81
CA LYS A 62 -0.97 -5.93 11.57
C LYS A 62 -0.38 -7.02 10.70
N LYS A 63 -0.89 -7.18 9.48
CA LYS A 63 -0.41 -8.20 8.53
C LYS A 63 0.49 -7.62 7.44
N LEU A 64 0.62 -6.31 7.37
CA LEU A 64 1.30 -5.64 6.26
C LEU A 64 2.78 -5.96 6.27
N ARG A 65 3.31 -6.36 5.13
CA ARG A 65 4.70 -6.73 4.93
C ARG A 65 5.42 -5.82 3.94
N ILE A 66 4.68 -5.22 3.00
CA ILE A 66 5.26 -4.41 1.96
C ILE A 66 4.32 -3.28 1.55
N ILE A 67 4.90 -2.10 1.33
CA ILE A 67 4.21 -0.95 0.74
C ILE A 67 4.96 -0.62 -0.55
N GLY A 68 4.26 -0.68 -1.68
CA GLY A 68 4.79 -0.29 -2.98
C GLY A 68 4.20 1.04 -3.43
N ARG A 69 5.05 1.96 -3.88
CA ARG A 69 4.61 3.23 -4.44
C ARG A 69 5.00 3.28 -5.92
N ALA A 70 4.01 3.44 -6.78
CA ALA A 70 4.24 3.65 -8.21
C ALA A 70 4.61 5.12 -8.41
N GLY A 71 5.88 5.39 -8.65
CA GLY A 71 6.38 6.74 -8.84
C GLY A 71 7.74 6.94 -8.21
N VAL A 72 8.21 8.18 -8.25
CA VAL A 72 9.51 8.55 -7.69
C VAL A 72 9.34 9.00 -6.25
N GLY A 73 10.16 8.48 -5.36
CA GLY A 73 10.15 8.87 -3.95
C GLY A 73 9.12 8.11 -3.11
N VAL A 74 9.09 8.43 -1.82
CA VAL A 74 8.19 7.80 -0.86
C VAL A 74 7.74 8.81 0.22
N ASP A 75 7.65 10.06 -0.14
CA ASP A 75 7.39 11.18 0.80
C ASP A 75 5.97 11.16 1.38
N ASN A 76 5.05 10.40 0.82
CA ASN A 76 3.72 10.19 1.38
C ASN A 76 3.62 8.94 2.28
N VAL A 77 4.76 8.33 2.63
CA VAL A 77 4.82 7.17 3.52
C VAL A 77 5.71 7.49 4.70
N ASP A 78 5.27 7.18 5.91
CA ASP A 78 6.11 7.28 7.11
C ASP A 78 7.08 6.09 7.12
N VAL A 79 8.17 6.23 6.38
CA VAL A 79 9.17 5.17 6.21
C VAL A 79 9.81 4.73 7.54
N PRO A 80 10.22 5.65 8.44
CA PRO A 80 10.79 5.23 9.72
C PRO A 80 9.84 4.32 10.52
N THR A 81 8.56 4.63 10.57
CA THR A 81 7.58 3.80 11.28
C THR A 81 7.42 2.45 10.61
N ALA A 82 7.32 2.43 9.28
CA ALA A 82 7.22 1.18 8.53
C ALA A 82 8.43 0.27 8.79
N THR A 83 9.61 0.84 8.76
CA THR A 83 10.85 0.11 9.01
C THR A 83 10.88 -0.49 10.40
N ARG A 84 10.47 0.27 11.42
CA ARG A 84 10.41 -0.23 12.80
C ARG A 84 9.45 -1.41 12.95
N LYS A 85 8.38 -1.45 12.15
CA LYS A 85 7.41 -2.54 12.17
C LYS A 85 7.77 -3.71 11.25
N GLY A 86 8.89 -3.63 10.56
CA GLY A 86 9.32 -4.67 9.63
C GLY A 86 8.58 -4.64 8.30
N VAL A 87 8.00 -3.50 7.93
CA VAL A 87 7.32 -3.32 6.65
C VAL A 87 8.29 -2.76 5.63
N LEU A 88 8.50 -3.48 4.54
CA LEU A 88 9.36 -3.05 3.46
C LEU A 88 8.66 -1.97 2.64
N VAL A 89 9.35 -0.86 2.37
CA VAL A 89 8.83 0.21 1.51
C VAL A 89 9.68 0.26 0.25
N VAL A 90 9.03 0.12 -0.90
CA VAL A 90 9.69 0.15 -2.20
C VAL A 90 8.99 1.14 -3.11
N ASN A 91 9.72 1.69 -4.07
CA ASN A 91 9.14 2.51 -5.11
C ASN A 91 9.52 1.96 -6.49
N SER A 92 8.66 2.26 -7.46
CA SER A 92 8.84 1.79 -8.84
C SER A 92 8.78 3.00 -9.78
N PRO A 93 9.90 3.72 -9.96
CA PRO A 93 9.92 4.88 -10.84
C PRO A 93 9.60 4.48 -12.28
N GLY A 94 8.71 5.21 -12.92
CA GLY A 94 8.31 4.92 -14.28
C GLY A 94 7.36 3.75 -14.44
N GLY A 95 6.93 3.18 -13.32
CA GLY A 95 5.99 2.05 -13.31
C GLY A 95 4.54 2.43 -13.52
#